data_dd564f69d2c8ec75f1a4151d939b8010
#
_entry.id   dd564f69d2c8ec75f1a4151d939b8010
#
_cell.length_a   1.000
_cell.length_b   1.000
_cell.length_c   1.000
_cell.angle_alpha   90.00
_cell.angle_beta   90.00
_cell.angle_gamma   90.00
#
_symmetry.space_group_name_H-M   'P 1'
#
loop_
_entity.id
_entity.type
_entity.pdbx_description
1 polymer ?
#
loop_
_entity_poly.entity_id
_entity_poly.type
_entity_poly.pdbx_seq_one_letter_code
_entity_poly.pdbx_strand_id
1 'polypeptide(L)'
;IYTARDFSETLPLLSKHGIKPIVYGKYKGKSRVKKVMGLLQRMWMLLFDLPKFDLAFSLGGNYTSFIAWLRGKKSIVFSDNDISFKVFSFAMGSYFIFPFYFKYQKIQNKYRIKDSQIRTFQGFKEDIYIADFQPNPTFLNQLPFKDFITIRPENLKASYVPKDSKTIVPALFEVFKDENILFLPRY
;
A
#
# COMPACT_ATOMS: atom_id res chain seq x y z
N ILE A 1 7.85 16.10 4.22
CA ILE A 1 7.85 16.01 2.74
C ILE A 1 7.13 14.73 2.39
N TYR A 2 6.10 14.83 1.56
CA TYR A 2 5.43 13.67 0.99
C TYR A 2 5.90 13.45 -0.44
N THR A 3 6.21 12.21 -0.79
CA THR A 3 6.55 11.83 -2.17
C THR A 3 5.58 10.78 -2.67
N ALA A 4 5.13 10.92 -3.89
CA ALA A 4 4.22 9.99 -4.52
C ALA A 4 4.68 9.60 -5.92
N ARG A 5 4.10 8.53 -6.45
CA ARG A 5 4.15 8.19 -7.86
C ARG A 5 2.76 8.42 -8.46
N ASP A 6 2.71 8.96 -9.66
CA ASP A 6 1.48 9.03 -10.42
C ASP A 6 1.05 7.61 -10.85
N PHE A 7 0.19 7.02 -10.03
CA PHE A 7 -0.30 5.67 -10.21
C PHE A 7 -1.66 5.48 -9.56
N SER A 8 -2.63 5.03 -10.33
CA SER A 8 -4.00 4.74 -9.86
C SER A 8 -4.58 5.93 -9.07
N GLU A 9 -5.26 5.68 -7.98
CA GLU A 9 -5.98 6.67 -7.15
C GLU A 9 -5.07 7.47 -6.19
N THR A 10 -3.74 7.28 -6.27
CA THR A 10 -2.82 7.85 -5.27
C THR A 10 -2.91 9.38 -5.22
N LEU A 11 -2.82 10.05 -6.36
CA LEU A 11 -2.83 11.53 -6.38
C LEU A 11 -4.21 12.12 -6.04
N PRO A 12 -5.32 11.62 -6.60
CA PRO A 12 -6.66 12.05 -6.19
C PRO A 12 -6.92 11.89 -4.70
N LEU A 13 -6.54 10.75 -4.10
CA LEU A 13 -6.71 10.52 -2.67
C LEU A 13 -5.87 11.48 -1.82
N LEU A 14 -4.61 11.71 -2.16
CA LEU A 14 -3.77 12.68 -1.45
C LEU A 14 -4.36 14.09 -1.55
N SER A 15 -4.82 14.49 -2.71
CA SER A 15 -5.48 15.78 -2.93
C SER A 15 -6.75 15.92 -2.08
N LYS A 16 -7.58 14.87 -2.01
CA LYS A 16 -8.78 14.85 -1.16
C LYS A 16 -8.48 15.10 0.32
N HIS A 17 -7.31 14.66 0.78
CA HIS A 17 -6.83 14.89 2.15
C HIS A 17 -5.95 16.15 2.31
N GLY A 18 -5.94 17.05 1.32
CA GLY A 18 -5.15 18.28 1.36
C GLY A 18 -3.63 18.07 1.30
N ILE A 19 -3.17 16.86 0.97
CA ILE A 19 -1.76 16.52 0.91
C ILE A 19 -1.23 16.80 -0.50
N LYS A 20 -0.23 17.68 -0.60
CA LYS A 20 0.46 18.01 -1.86
C LYS A 20 1.81 17.28 -1.92
N PRO A 21 1.91 16.11 -2.58
CA PRO A 21 3.17 15.39 -2.68
C PRO A 21 4.06 15.95 -3.79
N ILE A 22 5.38 15.75 -3.66
CA ILE A 22 6.28 15.84 -4.80
C ILE A 22 6.11 14.55 -5.60
N VAL A 23 5.75 14.68 -6.88
CA VAL A 23 5.45 13.53 -7.74
C VAL A 23 6.70 13.08 -8.47
N TYR A 24 7.19 11.90 -8.14
CA TYR A 24 8.34 11.27 -8.79
C TYR A 24 7.92 10.04 -9.59
N GLY A 25 7.91 10.17 -10.91
CA GLY A 25 7.66 9.10 -11.86
C GLY A 25 6.17 8.77 -12.09
N LYS A 26 5.92 8.21 -13.25
CA LYS A 26 4.59 7.75 -13.71
C LYS A 26 4.59 6.24 -13.92
N TYR A 27 3.41 5.65 -13.97
CA TYR A 27 3.28 4.26 -14.38
C TYR A 27 3.57 4.10 -15.88
N LYS A 28 4.55 3.27 -16.22
CA LYS A 28 5.01 3.07 -17.62
C LYS A 28 4.44 1.79 -18.27
N GLY A 29 3.32 1.28 -17.79
CA GLY A 29 2.63 0.13 -18.39
C GLY A 29 3.20 -1.23 -17.98
N LYS A 30 2.84 -2.29 -18.74
CA LYS A 30 3.12 -3.70 -18.41
C LYS A 30 4.51 -4.18 -18.84
N SER A 31 5.18 -3.49 -19.77
CA SER A 31 6.49 -3.90 -20.29
C SER A 31 7.58 -3.95 -19.21
N ARG A 32 8.32 -5.05 -19.14
CA ARG A 32 9.43 -5.24 -18.16
C ARG A 32 10.51 -4.19 -18.32
N VAL A 33 10.93 -3.90 -19.56
CA VAL A 33 11.96 -2.88 -19.87
C VAL A 33 11.50 -1.51 -19.41
N LYS A 34 10.27 -1.09 -19.78
CA LYS A 34 9.70 0.20 -19.38
C LYS A 34 9.57 0.30 -17.85
N LYS A 35 9.29 -0.80 -17.15
CA LYS A 35 9.25 -0.83 -15.67
C LYS A 35 10.64 -0.60 -15.06
N VAL A 36 11.68 -1.25 -15.59
CA VAL A 36 13.06 -1.06 -15.12
C VAL A 36 13.53 0.36 -15.39
N MET A 37 13.31 0.89 -16.60
CA MET A 37 13.64 2.29 -16.90
C MET A 37 12.89 3.28 -15.99
N GLY A 38 11.61 3.05 -15.75
CA GLY A 38 10.83 3.87 -14.81
C GLY A 38 11.32 3.79 -13.38
N LEU A 39 11.81 2.61 -12.97
CA LEU A 39 12.43 2.38 -11.66
C LEU A 39 13.74 3.20 -11.55
N LEU A 40 14.64 3.07 -12.50
CA LEU A 40 15.92 3.78 -12.49
C LEU A 40 15.73 5.28 -12.54
N GLN A 41 14.85 5.77 -13.41
CA GLN A 41 14.50 7.18 -13.48
C GLN A 41 13.98 7.72 -12.15
N ARG A 42 13.05 6.99 -11.52
CA ARG A 42 12.51 7.40 -10.22
C ARG A 42 13.58 7.38 -9.12
N MET A 43 14.44 6.37 -9.11
CA MET A 43 15.54 6.31 -8.15
C MET A 43 16.48 7.50 -8.30
N TRP A 44 16.82 7.85 -9.53
CA TRP A 44 17.64 9.02 -9.82
C TRP A 44 17.00 10.31 -9.29
N MET A 45 15.73 10.56 -9.66
CA MET A 45 15.00 11.75 -9.17
C MET A 45 14.93 11.80 -7.65
N LEU A 46 14.61 10.68 -6.98
CA LEU A 46 14.57 10.63 -5.52
C LEU A 46 15.95 10.83 -4.88
N LEU A 47 17.03 10.42 -5.55
CA LEU A 47 18.38 10.58 -5.02
C LEU A 47 18.86 12.03 -5.09
N PHE A 48 18.59 12.73 -6.20
CA PHE A 48 19.18 14.03 -6.49
C PHE A 48 18.21 15.20 -6.30
N ASP A 49 16.93 15.03 -6.67
CA ASP A 49 15.95 16.13 -6.65
C ASP A 49 15.16 16.22 -5.33
N LEU A 50 15.20 15.15 -4.50
CA LEU A 50 14.49 15.17 -3.22
C LEU A 50 15.16 16.17 -2.27
N PRO A 51 14.40 17.07 -1.64
CA PRO A 51 14.93 17.98 -0.61
C PRO A 51 15.63 17.22 0.54
N LYS A 52 16.42 17.95 1.34
CA LYS A 52 17.06 17.38 2.53
C LYS A 52 16.01 16.85 3.51
N PHE A 53 16.31 15.73 4.14
CA PHE A 53 15.48 15.12 5.17
C PHE A 53 16.38 14.40 6.17
N ASP A 54 15.89 14.18 7.38
CA ASP A 54 16.64 13.52 8.45
C ASP A 54 16.19 12.08 8.65
N LEU A 55 14.91 11.80 8.40
CA LEU A 55 14.30 10.50 8.58
C LEU A 55 13.33 10.22 7.42
N ALA A 56 13.37 9.00 6.92
CA ALA A 56 12.44 8.52 5.91
C ALA A 56 11.45 7.53 6.53
N PHE A 57 10.22 7.53 6.03
CA PHE A 57 9.13 6.71 6.52
C PHE A 57 8.31 6.12 5.38
N SER A 58 7.96 4.85 5.46
CA SER A 58 7.13 4.21 4.43
C SER A 58 6.40 2.96 4.90
N LEU A 59 5.28 2.67 4.26
CA LEU A 59 4.58 1.40 4.36
C LEU A 59 5.19 0.41 3.33
N GLY A 60 6.30 -0.22 3.70
CA GLY A 60 7.01 -1.20 2.87
C GLY A 60 7.61 -0.67 1.55
N GLY A 61 7.89 0.63 1.48
CA GLY A 61 8.40 1.26 0.27
C GLY A 61 9.88 0.99 0.00
N ASN A 62 10.20 0.11 -0.94
CA ASN A 62 11.58 -0.22 -1.32
C ASN A 62 12.45 1.01 -1.64
N TYR A 63 11.91 1.97 -2.37
CA TYR A 63 12.65 3.18 -2.74
C TYR A 63 13.02 4.02 -1.53
N THR A 64 12.11 4.17 -0.57
CA THR A 64 12.31 5.00 0.61
C THR A 64 13.51 4.54 1.43
N SER A 65 13.57 3.24 1.74
CA SER A 65 14.70 2.69 2.51
C SER A 65 16.00 2.74 1.72
N PHE A 66 15.97 2.42 0.43
CA PHE A 66 17.14 2.46 -0.43
C PHE A 66 17.72 3.88 -0.56
N ILE A 67 16.88 4.88 -0.81
CA ILE A 67 17.32 6.27 -0.95
C ILE A 67 17.81 6.84 0.39
N ALA A 68 17.13 6.51 1.50
CA ALA A 68 17.60 6.89 2.82
C ALA A 68 19.00 6.33 3.10
N TRP A 69 19.20 5.05 2.83
CA TRP A 69 20.50 4.40 2.98
C TRP A 69 21.60 5.05 2.11
N LEU A 70 21.34 5.31 0.82
CA LEU A 70 22.28 5.99 -0.08
C LEU A 70 22.64 7.40 0.38
N ARG A 71 21.72 8.09 1.03
CA ARG A 71 21.92 9.45 1.57
C ARG A 71 22.46 9.45 3.01
N GLY A 72 22.82 8.29 3.57
CA GLY A 72 23.31 8.17 4.96
C GLY A 72 22.23 8.52 6.00
N LYS A 73 20.94 8.39 5.64
CA LYS A 73 19.81 8.71 6.51
C LYS A 73 19.13 7.44 7.01
N LYS A 74 18.45 7.54 8.15
CA LYS A 74 17.67 6.44 8.72
C LYS A 74 16.30 6.35 8.06
N SER A 75 15.75 5.12 8.06
CA SER A 75 14.38 4.88 7.60
C SER A 75 13.60 4.02 8.58
N ILE A 76 12.30 4.29 8.67
CA ILE A 76 11.33 3.48 9.39
C ILE A 76 10.43 2.79 8.35
N VAL A 77 10.37 1.48 8.42
CA VAL A 77 9.57 0.64 7.54
C VAL A 77 8.42 0.03 8.31
N PHE A 78 7.21 0.41 7.97
CA PHE A 78 6.01 -0.32 8.39
C PHE A 78 5.74 -1.45 7.41
N SER A 79 5.41 -2.63 7.90
CA SER A 79 5.01 -3.75 7.06
C SER A 79 3.97 -4.61 7.74
N ASP A 80 2.89 -4.88 7.02
CA ASP A 80 1.73 -5.66 7.44
C ASP A 80 1.61 -7.00 6.71
N ASN A 81 2.46 -7.24 5.71
CA ASN A 81 2.45 -8.47 4.93
C ASN A 81 3.85 -8.83 4.40
N ASP A 82 4.03 -10.10 4.06
CA ASP A 82 5.25 -10.69 3.49
C ASP A 82 5.13 -11.00 1.98
N ILE A 83 3.94 -10.81 1.42
CA ILE A 83 3.63 -11.21 0.03
C ILE A 83 4.28 -10.27 -0.99
N SER A 84 4.44 -8.99 -0.65
CA SER A 84 5.00 -7.98 -1.55
C SER A 84 6.52 -8.06 -1.64
N PHE A 85 7.07 -7.78 -2.82
CA PHE A 85 8.51 -7.64 -3.00
C PHE A 85 9.04 -6.41 -2.23
N LYS A 86 9.70 -6.66 -1.12
CA LYS A 86 10.21 -5.63 -0.19
C LYS A 86 11.71 -5.80 0.15
N VAL A 87 12.49 -6.34 -0.79
CA VAL A 87 13.90 -6.68 -0.55
C VAL A 87 14.70 -5.48 -0.06
N PHE A 88 14.63 -4.35 -0.75
CA PHE A 88 15.37 -3.14 -0.34
C PHE A 88 14.84 -2.53 0.95
N SER A 89 13.53 -2.66 1.21
CA SER A 89 12.97 -2.21 2.48
C SER A 89 13.58 -2.94 3.65
N PHE A 90 13.69 -4.27 3.60
CA PHE A 90 14.21 -5.08 4.69
C PHE A 90 15.75 -5.13 4.75
N ALA A 91 16.42 -5.09 3.59
CA ALA A 91 17.89 -5.12 3.56
C ALA A 91 18.53 -3.79 3.98
N MET A 92 17.85 -2.67 3.74
CA MET A 92 18.40 -1.32 3.92
C MET A 92 17.60 -0.45 4.90
N GLY A 93 16.50 -0.97 5.44
CA GLY A 93 15.72 -0.31 6.48
C GLY A 93 16.51 -0.19 7.79
N SER A 94 16.35 0.93 8.49
CA SER A 94 17.01 1.14 9.78
C SER A 94 16.17 0.62 10.94
N TYR A 95 14.87 0.81 10.88
CA TYR A 95 13.91 0.36 11.89
C TYR A 95 12.66 -0.21 11.22
N PHE A 96 12.04 -1.17 11.90
CA PHE A 96 10.91 -1.92 11.39
C PHE A 96 9.77 -1.92 12.40
N ILE A 97 8.56 -1.68 11.92
CA ILE A 97 7.36 -1.69 12.74
C ILE A 97 6.37 -2.68 12.13
N PHE A 98 5.99 -3.67 12.92
CA PHE A 98 5.09 -4.74 12.53
C PHE A 98 3.85 -4.77 13.43
N PRO A 99 2.67 -5.13 12.93
CA PRO A 99 1.56 -5.45 13.78
C PRO A 99 1.84 -6.73 14.57
N PHE A 100 1.25 -6.87 15.77
CA PHE A 100 1.53 -7.98 16.72
C PHE A 100 1.31 -9.37 16.12
N TYR A 101 0.36 -9.53 15.21
CA TYR A 101 0.03 -10.81 14.57
C TYR A 101 1.00 -11.19 13.44
N PHE A 102 1.87 -10.29 13.00
CA PHE A 102 2.76 -10.52 11.87
C PHE A 102 3.97 -11.37 12.25
N LYS A 103 4.11 -12.52 11.61
CA LYS A 103 5.22 -13.45 11.85
C LYS A 103 6.49 -12.99 11.15
N TYR A 104 7.14 -11.97 11.68
CA TYR A 104 8.32 -11.34 11.07
C TYR A 104 9.63 -12.13 11.21
N GLN A 105 9.66 -13.20 12.00
CA GLN A 105 10.90 -13.96 12.30
C GLN A 105 11.62 -14.47 11.05
N LYS A 106 10.87 -14.92 10.03
CA LYS A 106 11.47 -15.33 8.75
C LYS A 106 12.19 -14.17 8.05
N ILE A 107 11.62 -12.98 8.08
CA ILE A 107 12.19 -11.76 7.51
C ILE A 107 13.40 -11.34 8.33
N GLN A 108 13.28 -11.31 9.64
CA GLN A 108 14.34 -10.99 10.58
C GLN A 108 15.59 -11.86 10.33
N ASN A 109 15.42 -13.18 10.28
CA ASN A 109 16.51 -14.11 10.03
C ASN A 109 17.13 -13.94 8.63
N LYS A 110 16.28 -13.81 7.60
CA LYS A 110 16.72 -13.65 6.20
C LYS A 110 17.57 -12.39 6.00
N TYR A 111 17.18 -11.27 6.60
CA TYR A 111 17.85 -9.99 6.44
C TYR A 111 18.76 -9.61 7.61
N ARG A 112 18.94 -10.52 8.59
CA ARG A 112 19.76 -10.32 9.80
C ARG A 112 19.40 -9.04 10.56
N ILE A 113 18.11 -8.77 10.70
CA ILE A 113 17.61 -7.60 11.41
C ILE A 113 17.77 -7.85 12.91
N LYS A 114 18.34 -6.89 13.62
CA LYS A 114 18.54 -6.98 15.08
C LYS A 114 17.22 -6.71 15.82
N ASP A 115 17.00 -7.33 16.97
CA ASP A 115 15.82 -7.09 17.80
C ASP A 115 15.65 -5.62 18.19
N SER A 116 16.76 -4.93 18.41
CA SER A 116 16.75 -3.49 18.72
C SER A 116 16.18 -2.61 17.59
N GLN A 117 16.12 -3.13 16.37
CA GLN A 117 15.57 -2.43 15.20
C GLN A 117 14.08 -2.72 15.00
N ILE A 118 13.50 -3.67 15.75
CA ILE A 118 12.12 -4.09 15.58
C ILE A 118 11.25 -3.50 16.69
N ARG A 119 10.06 -3.07 16.30
CA ARG A 119 8.96 -2.69 17.20
C ARG A 119 7.68 -3.33 16.69
N THR A 120 6.82 -3.70 17.62
CA THR A 120 5.48 -4.19 17.31
C THR A 120 4.44 -3.24 17.90
N PHE A 121 3.28 -3.17 17.27
CA PHE A 121 2.12 -2.46 17.81
C PHE A 121 0.93 -3.41 17.96
N GLN A 122 0.09 -3.14 18.96
CA GLN A 122 -1.11 -3.90 19.24
C GLN A 122 -2.25 -3.34 18.39
N GLY A 123 -2.58 -4.02 17.29
CA GLY A 123 -3.62 -3.58 16.38
C GLY A 123 -3.39 -4.06 14.95
N PHE A 124 -4.37 -3.78 14.11
CA PHE A 124 -4.30 -3.97 12.66
C PHE A 124 -3.97 -2.65 11.97
N LYS A 125 -3.46 -2.71 10.77
CA LYS A 125 -3.25 -1.51 9.95
C LYS A 125 -4.55 -0.72 9.74
N GLU A 126 -5.63 -1.45 9.62
CA GLU A 126 -6.96 -0.92 9.39
C GLU A 126 -7.46 -0.07 10.57
N ASP A 127 -7.03 -0.35 11.79
CA ASP A 127 -7.39 0.41 12.99
C ASP A 127 -7.00 1.90 12.87
N ILE A 128 -5.91 2.19 12.14
CA ILE A 128 -5.50 3.58 11.85
C ILE A 128 -6.57 4.35 11.07
N TYR A 129 -7.34 3.67 10.23
CA TYR A 129 -8.34 4.30 9.38
C TYR A 129 -9.72 4.39 10.03
N ILE A 130 -10.02 3.48 10.96
CA ILE A 130 -11.35 3.34 11.55
C ILE A 130 -11.42 3.83 12.99
N ALA A 131 -10.29 4.09 13.66
CA ALA A 131 -10.27 4.53 15.06
C ALA A 131 -11.16 5.75 15.32
N ASP A 132 -11.11 6.73 14.41
CA ASP A 132 -11.87 7.98 14.51
C ASP A 132 -13.06 8.03 13.51
N PHE A 133 -13.35 6.89 12.87
CA PHE A 133 -14.44 6.85 11.88
C PHE A 133 -15.79 6.99 12.54
N GLN A 134 -16.53 8.00 12.14
CA GLN A 134 -17.93 8.20 12.54
C GLN A 134 -18.83 7.81 11.37
N PRO A 135 -19.65 6.77 11.50
CA PRO A 135 -20.62 6.41 10.47
C PRO A 135 -21.59 7.56 10.21
N ASN A 136 -21.84 7.83 8.94
CA ASN A 136 -22.90 8.77 8.60
C ASN A 136 -24.26 8.12 8.86
N PRO A 137 -25.05 8.58 9.86
CA PRO A 137 -26.33 7.94 10.21
C PRO A 137 -27.39 8.07 9.11
N THR A 138 -27.22 9.02 8.18
CA THR A 138 -28.17 9.23 7.08
C THR A 138 -27.73 8.50 5.79
N PHE A 139 -26.62 7.77 5.81
CA PHE A 139 -26.10 7.09 4.61
C PHE A 139 -27.13 6.13 4.00
N LEU A 140 -27.80 5.34 4.82
CA LEU A 140 -28.82 4.39 4.37
C LEU A 140 -30.01 5.05 3.69
N ASN A 141 -30.30 6.31 4.03
CA ASN A 141 -31.39 7.06 3.39
C ASN A 141 -31.04 7.48 1.94
N GLN A 142 -29.81 7.39 1.55
CA GLN A 142 -29.32 7.67 0.18
C GLN A 142 -29.42 6.44 -0.73
N LEU A 143 -29.70 5.27 -0.17
CA LEU A 143 -29.82 4.02 -0.91
C LEU A 143 -31.31 3.76 -1.23
N PRO A 144 -31.61 3.11 -2.38
CA PRO A 144 -32.96 2.74 -2.75
C PRO A 144 -33.53 1.59 -1.91
N PHE A 145 -32.72 0.97 -1.06
CA PHE A 145 -33.08 -0.17 -0.20
C PHE A 145 -32.33 -0.06 1.13
N LYS A 146 -32.88 -0.67 2.18
CA LYS A 146 -32.27 -0.68 3.52
C LYS A 146 -31.49 -1.97 3.81
N ASP A 147 -31.99 -3.08 3.30
CA ASP A 147 -31.38 -4.39 3.43
C ASP A 147 -30.67 -4.73 2.13
N PHE A 148 -29.41 -5.09 2.21
CA PHE A 148 -28.59 -5.37 1.04
C PHE A 148 -27.35 -6.20 1.37
N ILE A 149 -26.85 -6.87 0.35
CA ILE A 149 -25.56 -7.56 0.36
C ILE A 149 -24.53 -6.66 -0.31
N THR A 150 -23.39 -6.45 0.33
CA THR A 150 -22.28 -5.69 -0.27
C THR A 150 -21.34 -6.64 -0.99
N ILE A 151 -21.16 -6.42 -2.30
CA ILE A 151 -20.18 -7.16 -3.11
C ILE A 151 -19.06 -6.22 -3.55
N ARG A 152 -17.83 -6.57 -3.21
CA ARG A 152 -16.63 -5.87 -3.67
C ARG A 152 -15.71 -6.85 -4.42
N PRO A 153 -15.37 -6.60 -5.69
CA PRO A 153 -14.52 -7.49 -6.48
C PRO A 153 -13.13 -7.68 -5.89
N GLU A 154 -12.53 -8.80 -6.20
CA GLU A 154 -11.14 -9.11 -5.90
C GLU A 154 -10.18 -8.15 -6.63
N ASN A 155 -8.98 -7.97 -6.09
CA ASN A 155 -7.94 -7.19 -6.75
C ASN A 155 -7.14 -8.06 -7.72
N LEU A 156 -7.72 -8.44 -8.85
CA LEU A 156 -7.05 -9.28 -9.86
C LEU A 156 -5.81 -8.63 -10.51
N LYS A 157 -5.61 -7.30 -10.33
CA LYS A 157 -4.43 -6.60 -10.81
C LYS A 157 -3.27 -6.60 -9.81
N ALA A 158 -3.48 -7.15 -8.61
CA ALA A 158 -2.43 -7.22 -7.60
C ALA A 158 -1.30 -8.16 -8.06
N SER A 159 -0.07 -7.80 -7.73
CA SER A 159 1.13 -8.52 -8.16
C SER A 159 1.27 -9.93 -7.60
N TYR A 160 0.55 -10.23 -6.53
CA TYR A 160 0.52 -11.53 -5.85
C TYR A 160 -0.62 -12.44 -6.31
N VAL A 161 -1.51 -11.95 -7.18
CA VAL A 161 -2.60 -12.75 -7.73
C VAL A 161 -2.10 -13.49 -8.98
N PRO A 162 -2.32 -14.80 -9.09
CA PRO A 162 -1.99 -15.56 -10.29
C PRO A 162 -2.64 -14.95 -11.54
N LYS A 163 -1.95 -15.03 -12.68
CA LYS A 163 -2.40 -14.35 -13.92
C LYS A 163 -3.67 -14.97 -14.53
N ASP A 164 -3.94 -16.21 -14.21
CA ASP A 164 -5.08 -17.01 -14.66
C ASP A 164 -6.27 -16.96 -13.70
N SER A 165 -6.14 -16.22 -12.60
CA SER A 165 -7.24 -16.03 -11.64
C SER A 165 -8.43 -15.36 -12.29
N LYS A 166 -9.60 -15.96 -12.11
CA LYS A 166 -10.88 -15.43 -12.57
C LYS A 166 -11.65 -14.80 -11.41
N THR A 167 -12.47 -13.81 -11.71
CA THR A 167 -13.37 -13.23 -10.71
C THR A 167 -14.50 -14.18 -10.35
N ILE A 168 -14.87 -14.21 -9.07
CA ILE A 168 -16.07 -14.93 -8.59
C ILE A 168 -17.33 -14.07 -8.64
N VAL A 169 -17.22 -12.80 -9.00
CA VAL A 169 -18.35 -11.85 -8.99
C VAL A 169 -19.55 -12.33 -9.79
N PRO A 170 -19.41 -12.88 -11.01
CA PRO A 170 -20.57 -13.41 -11.74
C PRO A 170 -21.33 -14.52 -10.99
N ALA A 171 -20.60 -15.41 -10.33
CA ALA A 171 -21.22 -16.47 -9.52
C ALA A 171 -21.94 -15.89 -8.29
N LEU A 172 -21.36 -14.84 -7.65
CA LEU A 172 -22.04 -14.15 -6.55
C LEU A 172 -23.32 -13.45 -7.00
N PHE A 173 -23.34 -12.82 -8.16
CA PHE A 173 -24.57 -12.23 -8.71
C PHE A 173 -25.65 -13.26 -9.00
N GLU A 174 -25.26 -14.45 -9.46
CA GLU A 174 -26.23 -15.54 -9.70
C GLU A 174 -26.80 -16.09 -8.39
N VAL A 175 -25.94 -16.29 -7.38
CA VAL A 175 -26.36 -16.80 -6.07
C VAL A 175 -27.30 -15.80 -5.36
N PHE A 176 -27.03 -14.53 -5.47
CA PHE A 176 -27.77 -13.45 -4.78
C PHE A 176 -28.67 -12.65 -5.71
N LYS A 177 -29.15 -13.25 -6.81
CA LYS A 177 -29.95 -12.58 -7.84
C LYS A 177 -31.27 -11.98 -7.33
N ASP A 178 -31.83 -12.57 -6.29
CA ASP A 178 -33.10 -12.15 -5.68
C ASP A 178 -32.91 -11.16 -4.51
N GLU A 179 -31.64 -10.80 -4.23
CA GLU A 179 -31.29 -9.89 -3.14
C GLU A 179 -30.92 -8.49 -3.66
N ASN A 180 -31.07 -7.49 -2.81
CA ASN A 180 -30.54 -6.16 -3.09
C ASN A 180 -29.02 -6.18 -3.00
N ILE A 181 -28.33 -5.79 -4.06
CA ILE A 181 -26.85 -5.80 -4.10
C ILE A 181 -26.32 -4.38 -4.16
N LEU A 182 -25.49 -4.02 -3.16
CA LEU A 182 -24.66 -2.84 -3.22
C LEU A 182 -23.27 -3.23 -3.77
N PHE A 183 -23.06 -2.96 -5.05
CA PHE A 183 -21.81 -3.28 -5.72
C PHE A 183 -20.80 -2.14 -5.59
N LEU A 184 -19.64 -2.44 -5.02
CA LEU A 184 -18.53 -1.49 -4.83
C LEU A 184 -17.40 -1.77 -5.83
N PRO A 185 -17.42 -1.18 -7.03
CA PRO A 185 -16.40 -1.45 -8.05
C PRO A 185 -15.01 -1.03 -7.57
N ARG A 186 -13.99 -1.75 -8.01
CA ARG A 186 -12.58 -1.39 -7.72
C ARG A 186 -11.96 -0.49 -8.78
N TYR A 187 -12.46 -0.59 -10.03
CA TYR A 187 -11.89 0.08 -11.20
C TYR A 187 -13.00 0.50 -12.15
#